data_a9f94f27a310a64bd55277bacb076584
#
_entry.id   a9f94f27a310a64bd55277bacb076584
#
_cell.length_a   1.000
_cell.length_b   1.000
_cell.length_c   1.000
_cell.angle_alpha   90.00
_cell.angle_beta   90.00
_cell.angle_gamma   90.00
#
_symmetry.space_group_name_H-M   'P 1'
#
loop_
_entity.id
_entity.type
_entity.pdbx_description
1 polymer ?
#
loop_
_entity_poly.entity_id
_entity_poly.type
_entity_poly.pdbx_seq_one_letter_code
_entity_poly.pdbx_strand_id
1 'polypeptide(L)'
;MKSSHLRMLLLLGALGLACSPESAFSQEKAAAQAYAGKTVTGEVTVKQTVEDTLQSHRGLKVMQENLDVVRHELRRAKAGWGPSVDAVGRTGASRLSNTTTRPLNADKDMYGANSISLTLTQPLWDGFATRSRVRTGEATVDSMTYRVLDNATSFALDAIIAHVD
;
A
#
# COMPACT_ATOMS: atom_id res chain seq x y z
N MET A 1 -22.12 53.98 -20.03
CA MET A 1 -21.53 53.35 -21.20
C MET A 1 -20.85 52.06 -20.84
N LYS A 2 -21.48 51.04 -21.36
CA LYS A 2 -21.04 49.69 -21.69
C LYS A 2 -20.28 48.86 -20.63
N SER A 3 -21.08 48.09 -19.94
CA SER A 3 -20.81 46.85 -19.22
C SER A 3 -20.20 45.78 -20.11
N SER A 4 -19.16 45.11 -19.62
CA SER A 4 -18.71 43.84 -20.15
C SER A 4 -18.64 42.84 -19.01
N HIS A 5 -19.67 42.03 -18.91
CA HIS A 5 -19.84 41.00 -17.95
C HIS A 5 -19.00 39.78 -18.31
N LEU A 6 -18.06 39.51 -17.46
CA LEU A 6 -17.31 38.31 -17.31
C LEU A 6 -18.22 37.09 -17.14
N ARG A 7 -18.32 36.28 -18.14
CA ARG A 7 -18.87 34.92 -18.06
C ARG A 7 -17.74 33.97 -17.65
N MET A 8 -17.58 33.77 -16.36
CA MET A 8 -16.75 32.70 -15.83
C MET A 8 -17.59 31.41 -15.80
N LEU A 9 -17.42 30.62 -16.84
CA LEU A 9 -18.06 29.32 -17.01
C LEU A 9 -17.37 28.33 -16.07
N LEU A 10 -18.11 27.88 -15.05
CA LEU A 10 -17.77 26.76 -14.19
C LEU A 10 -17.84 25.47 -15.02
N LEU A 11 -16.71 24.98 -15.47
CA LEU A 11 -16.54 23.61 -15.97
C LEU A 11 -16.21 22.70 -14.77
N LEU A 12 -17.25 22.24 -14.07
CA LEU A 12 -17.15 21.06 -13.21
C LEU A 12 -17.05 19.84 -14.13
N GLY A 13 -15.84 19.43 -14.44
CA GLY A 13 -15.57 18.13 -15.05
C GLY A 13 -15.83 17.03 -14.03
N ALA A 14 -17.02 16.42 -14.08
CA ALA A 14 -17.29 15.16 -13.40
C ALA A 14 -16.45 14.08 -14.09
N LEU A 15 -15.30 13.74 -13.52
CA LEU A 15 -14.52 12.56 -13.89
C LEU A 15 -15.24 11.34 -13.29
N GLY A 16 -16.28 10.87 -13.98
CA GLY A 16 -16.90 9.59 -13.69
C GLY A 16 -15.94 8.48 -14.12
N LEU A 17 -15.20 7.91 -13.18
CA LEU A 17 -14.58 6.60 -13.37
C LEU A 17 -15.71 5.57 -13.48
N ALA A 18 -16.18 5.35 -14.70
CA ALA A 18 -16.96 4.17 -15.03
C ALA A 18 -16.02 2.97 -14.99
N CYS A 19 -15.89 2.35 -13.82
CA CYS A 19 -15.30 1.03 -13.66
C CYS A 19 -16.30 0.03 -14.25
N SER A 20 -16.18 -0.26 -15.55
CA SER A 20 -17.00 -1.27 -16.22
C SER A 20 -16.55 -2.65 -15.76
N PRO A 21 -17.41 -3.50 -15.21
CA PRO A 21 -17.05 -4.86 -14.76
C PRO A 21 -16.63 -5.79 -15.90
N GLU A 22 -16.84 -5.41 -17.15
CA GLU A 22 -16.44 -6.19 -18.32
C GLU A 22 -14.94 -6.28 -18.56
N SER A 23 -14.15 -5.29 -18.09
CA SER A 23 -12.70 -5.30 -18.26
C SER A 23 -11.99 -6.33 -17.37
N ALA A 24 -12.53 -6.61 -16.19
CA ALA A 24 -12.00 -7.63 -15.27
C ALA A 24 -12.21 -9.05 -15.81
N PHE A 25 -13.37 -9.31 -16.43
CA PHE A 25 -13.70 -10.62 -16.98
C PHE A 25 -12.90 -10.96 -18.25
N SER A 26 -12.51 -9.94 -19.02
CA SER A 26 -11.69 -10.12 -20.23
C SER A 26 -10.23 -10.45 -19.89
N GLN A 27 -9.68 -9.89 -18.80
CA GLN A 27 -8.32 -10.20 -18.35
C GLN A 27 -8.20 -11.61 -17.75
N GLU A 28 -9.22 -12.07 -17.05
CA GLU A 28 -9.25 -13.42 -16.48
C GLU A 28 -9.31 -14.48 -17.58
N LYS A 29 -10.10 -14.24 -18.63
CA LYS A 29 -10.18 -15.13 -19.78
C LYS A 29 -8.89 -15.17 -20.61
N ALA A 30 -8.20 -14.04 -20.77
CA ALA A 30 -6.91 -13.97 -21.44
C ALA A 30 -5.81 -14.69 -20.65
N ALA A 31 -5.82 -14.58 -19.32
CA ALA A 31 -4.91 -15.30 -18.45
C ALA A 31 -5.15 -16.82 -18.47
N ALA A 32 -6.42 -17.25 -18.50
CA ALA A 32 -6.77 -18.67 -18.60
C ALA A 32 -6.38 -19.29 -19.97
N GLN A 33 -6.48 -18.51 -21.05
CA GLN A 33 -6.08 -18.95 -22.39
C GLN A 33 -4.56 -19.00 -22.57
N ALA A 34 -3.80 -18.12 -21.89
CA ALA A 34 -2.33 -18.18 -21.90
C ALA A 34 -1.78 -19.43 -21.18
N TYR A 35 -2.55 -19.98 -20.24
CA TYR A 35 -2.20 -21.22 -19.54
C TYR A 35 -2.51 -22.49 -20.35
N ALA A 36 -3.46 -22.45 -21.26
CA ALA A 36 -3.92 -23.62 -22.03
C ALA A 36 -3.02 -23.94 -23.25
N GLY A 37 -1.99 -23.16 -23.53
CA GLY A 37 -1.27 -23.18 -24.79
C GLY A 37 0.11 -23.82 -24.85
N LYS A 38 0.68 -24.27 -23.71
CA LYS A 38 2.01 -24.90 -23.73
C LYS A 38 1.88 -26.44 -23.73
N THR A 39 1.47 -27.01 -24.85
CA THR A 39 1.67 -28.44 -25.09
C THR A 39 3.17 -28.70 -25.22
N VAL A 40 3.75 -29.25 -24.18
CA VAL A 40 5.15 -29.69 -24.18
C VAL A 40 5.20 -30.99 -25.03
N THR A 41 5.64 -30.86 -26.30
CA THR A 41 5.87 -31.96 -27.19
C THR A 41 7.37 -32.31 -27.10
N GLY A 42 7.75 -33.15 -26.16
CA GLY A 42 9.13 -33.61 -25.96
C GLY A 42 9.29 -34.33 -24.62
N GLU A 43 10.28 -35.18 -24.46
CA GLU A 43 10.65 -35.75 -23.16
C GLU A 43 11.04 -34.64 -22.22
N VAL A 44 10.15 -34.32 -21.25
CA VAL A 44 10.40 -33.34 -20.21
C VAL A 44 11.25 -33.99 -19.14
N THR A 45 12.41 -33.44 -18.89
CA THR A 45 13.27 -33.93 -17.79
C THR A 45 12.70 -33.49 -16.43
N VAL A 46 12.87 -34.32 -15.41
CA VAL A 46 12.49 -34.00 -14.01
C VAL A 46 12.96 -32.61 -13.60
N LYS A 47 14.17 -32.23 -14.00
CA LYS A 47 14.74 -30.90 -13.73
C LYS A 47 13.88 -29.78 -14.32
N GLN A 48 13.46 -29.91 -15.57
CA GLN A 48 12.59 -28.91 -16.22
C GLN A 48 11.22 -28.81 -15.52
N THR A 49 10.62 -29.95 -15.14
CA THR A 49 9.37 -29.97 -14.40
C THR A 49 9.47 -29.23 -13.07
N VAL A 50 10.54 -29.42 -12.32
CA VAL A 50 10.80 -28.72 -11.06
C VAL A 50 11.02 -27.21 -11.29
N GLU A 51 11.83 -26.83 -12.28
CA GLU A 51 12.09 -25.42 -12.59
C GLU A 51 10.79 -24.71 -13.03
N ASP A 52 10.01 -25.29 -13.91
CA ASP A 52 8.71 -24.74 -14.36
C ASP A 52 7.72 -24.63 -13.20
N THR A 53 7.67 -25.62 -12.31
CA THR A 53 6.83 -25.59 -11.10
C THR A 53 7.24 -24.45 -10.18
N LEU A 54 8.52 -24.33 -9.86
CA LEU A 54 9.01 -23.27 -8.97
C LEU A 54 8.78 -21.86 -9.53
N GLN A 55 8.85 -21.70 -10.86
CA GLN A 55 8.62 -20.39 -11.51
C GLN A 55 7.12 -20.06 -11.62
N SER A 56 6.26 -21.04 -11.83
CA SER A 56 4.82 -20.82 -12.11
C SER A 56 3.94 -20.95 -10.88
N HIS A 57 4.40 -21.60 -9.80
CA HIS A 57 3.58 -21.92 -8.65
C HIS A 57 3.08 -20.69 -7.90
N ARG A 58 1.77 -20.47 -7.89
CA ARG A 58 1.14 -19.30 -7.27
C ARG A 58 1.43 -19.21 -5.76
N GLY A 59 1.46 -20.34 -5.07
CA GLY A 59 1.76 -20.39 -3.63
C GLY A 59 3.15 -19.83 -3.31
N LEU A 60 4.15 -20.13 -4.15
CA LEU A 60 5.50 -19.60 -3.96
C LEU A 60 5.55 -18.09 -4.20
N LYS A 61 4.84 -17.58 -5.21
CA LYS A 61 4.72 -16.13 -5.45
C LYS A 61 4.09 -15.42 -4.25
N VAL A 62 3.01 -15.95 -3.70
CA VAL A 62 2.37 -15.39 -2.49
C VAL A 62 3.35 -15.36 -1.32
N MET A 63 4.15 -16.41 -1.12
CA MET A 63 5.18 -16.43 -0.07
C MET A 63 6.28 -15.41 -0.29
N GLN A 64 6.70 -15.20 -1.54
CA GLN A 64 7.69 -14.15 -1.90
C GLN A 64 7.14 -12.75 -1.63
N GLU A 65 5.89 -12.47 -2.02
CA GLU A 65 5.23 -11.20 -1.72
C GLU A 65 5.09 -10.97 -0.21
N ASN A 66 4.74 -12.01 0.55
CA ASN A 66 4.69 -11.92 2.01
C ASN A 66 6.08 -11.63 2.62
N LEU A 67 7.14 -12.21 2.07
CA LEU A 67 8.51 -11.89 2.49
C LEU A 67 8.83 -10.41 2.23
N ASP A 68 8.40 -9.87 1.10
CA ASP A 68 8.61 -8.45 0.80
C ASP A 68 7.80 -7.54 1.73
N VAL A 69 6.57 -7.92 2.10
CA VAL A 69 5.80 -7.21 3.15
C VAL A 69 6.60 -7.14 4.45
N VAL A 70 7.13 -8.27 4.94
CA VAL A 70 7.92 -8.32 6.17
C VAL A 70 9.21 -7.47 6.07
N ARG A 71 9.85 -7.44 4.91
CA ARG A 71 10.99 -6.55 4.65
C ARG A 71 10.62 -5.07 4.70
N HIS A 72 9.43 -4.72 4.22
CA HIS A 72 8.90 -3.35 4.33
C HIS A 72 8.61 -2.98 5.80
N GLU A 73 8.06 -3.91 6.59
CA GLU A 73 7.85 -3.71 8.02
C GLU A 73 9.16 -3.49 8.77
N LEU A 74 10.22 -4.24 8.45
CA LEU A 74 11.55 -4.00 8.99
C LEU A 74 12.08 -2.61 8.63
N ARG A 75 11.90 -2.17 7.38
CA ARG A 75 12.26 -0.78 6.97
C ARG A 75 11.48 0.26 7.76
N ARG A 76 10.18 0.01 8.00
CA ARG A 76 9.34 0.87 8.85
C ARG A 76 9.85 0.91 10.30
N ALA A 77 10.25 -0.24 10.85
CA ALA A 77 10.84 -0.28 12.20
C ALA A 77 12.15 0.52 12.27
N LYS A 78 13.02 0.41 11.25
CA LYS A 78 14.26 1.20 11.15
C LYS A 78 14.01 2.70 11.00
N ALA A 79 12.92 3.10 10.33
CA ALA A 79 12.52 4.49 10.21
C ALA A 79 12.12 5.15 11.55
N GLY A 80 11.86 4.37 12.59
CA GLY A 80 11.57 4.89 13.93
C GLY A 80 12.73 5.67 14.58
N TRP A 81 13.94 5.59 14.02
CA TRP A 81 15.06 6.45 14.42
C TRP A 81 15.10 7.79 13.68
N GLY A 82 14.32 7.93 12.61
CA GLY A 82 14.26 9.13 11.82
C GLY A 82 13.29 10.18 12.40
N PRO A 83 13.36 11.41 11.90
CA PRO A 83 12.36 12.43 12.19
C PRO A 83 11.03 12.12 11.52
N SER A 84 9.92 12.40 12.19
CA SER A 84 8.58 12.44 11.59
C SER A 84 8.18 13.88 11.30
N VAL A 85 7.50 14.08 10.18
CA VAL A 85 6.98 15.38 9.75
C VAL A 85 5.47 15.27 9.59
N ASP A 86 4.75 16.04 10.38
CA ASP A 86 3.28 16.09 10.35
C ASP A 86 2.83 17.47 9.87
N ALA A 87 2.02 17.50 8.81
CA ALA A 87 1.39 18.70 8.29
C ALA A 87 -0.12 18.64 8.53
N VAL A 88 -0.66 19.61 9.25
CA VAL A 88 -2.08 19.68 9.57
C VAL A 88 -2.64 21.02 9.12
N GLY A 89 -3.60 20.97 8.20
CA GLY A 89 -4.42 22.10 7.79
C GLY A 89 -5.81 22.02 8.42
N ARG A 90 -6.28 23.11 8.98
CA ARG A 90 -7.66 23.25 9.48
C ARG A 90 -8.28 24.48 8.87
N THR A 91 -9.52 24.36 8.42
CA THR A 91 -10.35 25.48 7.98
C THR A 91 -11.72 25.37 8.68
N GLY A 92 -12.27 26.51 9.03
CA GLY A 92 -13.57 26.50 9.70
C GLY A 92 -14.11 27.91 9.88
N ALA A 93 -15.34 28.00 10.33
CA ALA A 93 -15.97 29.21 10.81
C ALA A 93 -16.05 29.17 12.34
N SER A 94 -15.66 30.25 12.97
CA SER A 94 -15.68 30.38 14.42
C SER A 94 -16.54 31.55 14.84
N ARG A 95 -17.25 31.37 15.96
CA ARG A 95 -18.02 32.42 16.60
C ARG A 95 -17.57 32.52 18.06
N LEU A 96 -17.11 33.70 18.44
CA LEU A 96 -16.67 33.96 19.80
C LEU A 96 -17.80 34.67 20.57
N SER A 97 -18.30 34.03 21.62
CA SER A 97 -19.28 34.64 22.54
C SER A 97 -18.76 34.55 23.98
N ASN A 98 -18.39 35.67 24.54
CA ASN A 98 -17.96 35.79 25.94
C ASN A 98 -18.55 37.06 26.57
N THR A 99 -18.28 37.27 27.86
CA THR A 99 -18.76 38.46 28.61
C THR A 99 -18.22 39.80 28.07
N THR A 100 -17.11 39.77 27.34
CA THR A 100 -16.50 40.97 26.75
C THR A 100 -17.08 41.28 25.38
N THR A 101 -17.39 40.29 24.57
CA THR A 101 -17.88 40.47 23.20
C THR A 101 -19.40 40.70 23.14
N ARG A 102 -20.20 40.21 24.11
CA ARG A 102 -21.64 40.41 24.18
C ARG A 102 -22.09 41.88 24.24
N PRO A 103 -21.48 42.75 25.10
CA PRO A 103 -21.87 44.16 25.16
C PRO A 103 -21.59 44.91 23.89
N LEU A 104 -20.63 44.44 23.07
CA LEU A 104 -20.23 45.08 21.83
C LEU A 104 -20.98 44.50 20.59
N ASN A 105 -21.94 43.60 20.79
CA ASN A 105 -22.62 42.84 19.74
C ASN A 105 -21.66 42.05 18.79
N ALA A 106 -20.39 41.92 19.16
CA ALA A 106 -19.39 41.22 18.38
C ALA A 106 -19.51 39.66 18.49
N ASP A 107 -20.39 39.21 19.36
CA ASP A 107 -20.76 37.80 19.51
C ASP A 107 -21.60 37.23 18.35
N LYS A 108 -22.13 38.11 17.49
CA LYS A 108 -22.93 37.73 16.32
C LYS A 108 -22.08 37.52 15.05
N ASP A 109 -20.85 38.04 15.05
CA ASP A 109 -19.98 37.95 13.90
C ASP A 109 -19.36 36.56 13.79
N MET A 110 -19.48 35.98 12.61
CA MET A 110 -18.77 34.75 12.23
C MET A 110 -17.48 35.15 11.49
N TYR A 111 -16.37 34.61 11.90
CA TYR A 111 -15.11 34.81 11.20
C TYR A 111 -14.51 33.46 10.75
N GLY A 112 -13.84 33.50 9.60
CA GLY A 112 -13.11 32.35 9.09
C GLY A 112 -11.86 32.09 9.95
N ALA A 113 -11.74 30.88 10.46
CA ALA A 113 -10.56 30.44 11.20
C ALA A 113 -9.79 29.40 10.37
N ASN A 114 -8.67 29.82 9.83
CA ASN A 114 -7.79 28.94 9.06
C ASN A 114 -6.46 28.79 9.81
N SER A 115 -5.97 27.57 9.90
CA SER A 115 -4.66 27.29 10.48
C SER A 115 -3.92 26.22 9.68
N ILE A 116 -2.64 26.42 9.50
CA ILE A 116 -1.71 25.43 8.95
C ILE A 116 -0.61 25.27 9.99
N SER A 117 -0.33 24.04 10.37
CA SER A 117 0.78 23.70 11.25
C SER A 117 1.66 22.62 10.62
N LEU A 118 2.96 22.79 10.77
CA LEU A 118 3.98 21.82 10.40
C LEU A 118 4.75 21.47 11.67
N THR A 119 4.73 20.19 12.02
CA THR A 119 5.40 19.67 13.21
C THR A 119 6.47 18.69 12.81
N LEU A 120 7.71 18.93 13.21
CA LEU A 120 8.85 18.02 13.08
C LEU A 120 9.13 17.41 14.44
N THR A 121 9.06 16.10 14.54
CA THR A 121 9.34 15.36 15.78
C THR A 121 10.51 14.41 15.57
N GLN A 122 11.57 14.56 16.35
CA GLN A 122 12.75 13.70 16.34
C GLN A 122 12.89 13.04 17.72
N PRO A 123 12.70 11.72 17.83
CA PRO A 123 12.99 11.03 19.09
C PRO A 123 14.51 11.00 19.32
N LEU A 124 14.95 11.49 20.47
CA LEU A 124 16.35 11.44 20.88
C LEU A 124 16.67 10.20 21.71
N TRP A 125 15.70 9.72 22.46
CA TRP A 125 15.80 8.54 23.31
C TRP A 125 14.44 7.89 23.49
N ASP A 126 14.36 6.57 23.24
CA ASP A 126 13.11 5.78 23.32
C ASP A 126 13.23 4.56 24.24
N GLY A 127 14.23 4.51 25.11
CA GLY A 127 14.44 3.37 26.01
C GLY A 127 14.75 2.05 25.27
N PHE A 128 15.41 2.09 24.13
CA PHE A 128 15.71 0.96 23.24
C PHE A 128 14.50 0.30 22.56
N ALA A 129 13.33 0.93 22.59
CA ALA A 129 12.12 0.39 21.97
C ALA A 129 12.30 0.19 20.46
N THR A 130 12.82 1.17 19.73
CA THR A 130 13.10 1.06 18.29
C THR A 130 14.14 -0.03 18.01
N ARG A 131 15.21 -0.13 18.80
CA ARG A 131 16.22 -1.20 18.66
C ARG A 131 15.61 -2.58 18.82
N SER A 132 14.73 -2.75 19.80
CA SER A 132 14.03 -4.01 20.05
C SER A 132 13.09 -4.37 18.88
N ARG A 133 12.34 -3.39 18.34
CA ARG A 133 11.48 -3.57 17.17
C ARG A 133 12.29 -3.98 15.93
N VAL A 134 13.44 -3.36 15.70
CA VAL A 134 14.32 -3.71 14.58
C VAL A 134 14.82 -5.14 14.72
N ARG A 135 15.27 -5.56 15.90
CA ARG A 135 15.70 -6.95 16.14
C ARG A 135 14.58 -7.96 15.88
N THR A 136 13.37 -7.65 16.37
CA THR A 136 12.20 -8.49 16.11
C THR A 136 11.91 -8.56 14.61
N GLY A 137 11.95 -7.44 13.91
CA GLY A 137 11.77 -7.36 12.46
C GLY A 137 12.82 -8.17 11.70
N GLU A 138 14.09 -8.13 12.10
CA GLU A 138 15.16 -8.92 11.49
C GLU A 138 14.92 -10.42 11.68
N ALA A 139 14.61 -10.86 12.89
CA ALA A 139 14.27 -12.27 13.18
C ALA A 139 13.02 -12.74 12.40
N THR A 140 12.05 -11.85 12.17
CA THR A 140 10.85 -12.16 11.39
C THR A 140 11.18 -12.32 9.90
N VAL A 141 12.06 -11.47 9.33
CA VAL A 141 12.55 -11.62 7.95
C VAL A 141 13.29 -12.93 7.77
N ASP A 142 14.18 -13.29 8.71
CA ASP A 142 14.91 -14.55 8.66
C ASP A 142 13.95 -15.75 8.73
N SER A 143 13.01 -15.75 9.66
CA SER A 143 11.98 -16.79 9.78
C SER A 143 11.17 -16.93 8.48
N MET A 144 10.75 -15.82 7.87
CA MET A 144 9.98 -15.85 6.64
C MET A 144 10.81 -16.34 5.44
N THR A 145 12.11 -16.00 5.41
CA THR A 145 13.03 -16.49 4.39
C THR A 145 13.16 -18.01 4.43
N TYR A 146 13.30 -18.59 5.62
CA TYR A 146 13.35 -20.05 5.78
C TYR A 146 12.02 -20.72 5.42
N ARG A 147 10.88 -20.08 5.72
CA ARG A 147 9.56 -20.57 5.29
C ARG A 147 9.39 -20.59 3.77
N VAL A 148 9.87 -19.57 3.06
CA VAL A 148 9.88 -19.56 1.59
C VAL A 148 10.70 -20.71 1.05
N LEU A 149 11.88 -20.95 1.61
CA LEU A 149 12.76 -22.06 1.20
C LEU A 149 12.13 -23.44 1.48
N ASP A 150 11.52 -23.61 2.63
CA ASP A 150 10.83 -24.85 3.02
C ASP A 150 9.67 -25.17 2.07
N ASN A 151 8.81 -24.16 1.78
CA ASN A 151 7.73 -24.33 0.82
C ASN A 151 8.25 -24.59 -0.61
N ALA A 152 9.33 -23.93 -1.04
CA ALA A 152 9.93 -24.20 -2.34
C ALA A 152 10.43 -25.65 -2.44
N THR A 153 11.02 -26.17 -1.36
CA THR A 153 11.47 -27.58 -1.28
C THR A 153 10.30 -28.54 -1.34
N SER A 154 9.21 -28.24 -0.61
CA SER A 154 7.99 -29.06 -0.65
C SER A 154 7.36 -29.11 -2.03
N PHE A 155 7.23 -27.95 -2.70
CA PHE A 155 6.69 -27.89 -4.07
C PHE A 155 7.60 -28.59 -5.08
N ALA A 156 8.93 -28.53 -4.91
CA ALA A 156 9.85 -29.28 -5.74
C ALA A 156 9.67 -30.79 -5.55
N LEU A 157 9.47 -31.26 -4.33
CA LEU A 157 9.22 -32.67 -4.02
C LEU A 157 7.90 -33.13 -4.66
N ASP A 158 6.83 -32.35 -4.49
CA ASP A 158 5.52 -32.63 -5.09
C ASP A 158 5.62 -32.75 -6.63
N ALA A 159 6.39 -31.85 -7.24
CA ALA A 159 6.63 -31.88 -8.69
C ALA A 159 7.40 -33.13 -9.14
N ILE A 160 8.36 -33.61 -8.35
CA ILE A 160 9.10 -34.85 -8.61
C ILE A 160 8.16 -36.07 -8.51
N ILE A 161 7.34 -36.12 -7.45
CA ILE A 161 6.37 -37.22 -7.26
C ILE A 161 5.39 -37.25 -8.42
N ALA A 162 4.82 -36.12 -8.79
CA ALA A 162 3.87 -36.02 -9.91
C ALA A 162 4.49 -36.31 -11.29
N HIS A 163 5.82 -36.25 -11.43
CA HIS A 163 6.50 -36.62 -12.67
C HIS A 163 6.77 -38.12 -12.77
N VAL A 164 6.89 -38.82 -11.64
CA VAL A 164 7.24 -40.27 -11.57
C VAL A 164 5.99 -41.14 -11.61
N ASP A 165 4.81 -40.66 -11.15
CA ASP A 165 3.51 -41.36 -11.17
C ASP A 165 2.85 -41.29 -12.58
#